data_3864be78f3c2ff637da1434508f39af1
#
_entry.id   3864be78f3c2ff637da1434508f39af1
#
_cell.length_a   1.000
_cell.length_b   1.000
_cell.length_c   1.000
_cell.angle_alpha   90.00
_cell.angle_beta   90.00
_cell.angle_gamma   90.00
#
_symmetry.space_group_name_H-M   'P 1'
#
loop_
_entity.id
_entity.type
_entity.pdbx_description
1 polymer ?
#
loop_
_entity_poly.entity_id
_entity_poly.type
_entity_poly.pdbx_seq_one_letter_code
_entity_poly.pdbx_strand_id
1 'polypeptide(L)'
;MPKLSKSEIETYQNKGYVIPDYKVPENVLRSLKEALEETLNINANIRPEQLASIHTEKSSADDTVGHSTFLKTALNSELVDLVSSVLGDNIIMWGVQVFCKPGVDGMEVPMHQDGQYWPIRPLKTCTMWLAIDDADRDNGCMQVIPGSQLGSIHYGHQKET
;
A
#
# COMPACT_ATOMS: atom_id res chain seq x y z
N MET A 1 5.32 18.55 -11.53
CA MET A 1 5.31 17.29 -10.80
C MET A 1 4.09 17.30 -9.90
N PRO A 2 3.28 16.26 -9.86
CA PRO A 2 2.04 16.25 -9.08
C PRO A 2 2.40 16.32 -7.60
N LYS A 3 1.93 17.36 -6.94
CA LYS A 3 1.97 17.49 -5.47
C LYS A 3 0.55 17.61 -4.98
N LEU A 4 0.30 17.16 -3.76
CA LEU A 4 -0.99 17.40 -3.13
C LEU A 4 -1.23 18.90 -2.99
N SER A 5 -2.44 19.34 -3.29
CA SER A 5 -2.90 20.69 -3.00
C SER A 5 -2.97 20.94 -1.49
N LYS A 6 -3.05 22.20 -1.07
CA LYS A 6 -3.21 22.54 0.35
C LYS A 6 -4.45 21.85 0.97
N SER A 7 -5.56 21.83 0.26
CA SER A 7 -6.80 21.19 0.74
C SER A 7 -6.68 19.67 0.87
N GLU A 8 -5.91 19.02 -0.01
CA GLU A 8 -5.62 17.59 0.10
C GLU A 8 -4.70 17.29 1.30
N ILE A 9 -3.67 18.12 1.52
CA ILE A 9 -2.80 18.01 2.69
C ILE A 9 -3.59 18.21 3.98
N GLU A 10 -4.45 19.23 4.07
CA GLU A 10 -5.33 19.46 5.21
C GLU A 10 -6.29 18.28 5.43
N THR A 11 -6.84 17.71 4.36
CA THR A 11 -7.68 16.51 4.43
C THR A 11 -6.91 15.34 5.01
N TYR A 12 -5.69 15.08 4.52
CA TYR A 12 -4.83 14.03 5.05
C TYR A 12 -4.52 14.23 6.53
N GLN A 13 -4.16 15.45 6.93
CA GLN A 13 -3.83 15.76 8.32
C GLN A 13 -5.03 15.54 9.26
N ASN A 14 -6.23 15.92 8.82
CA ASN A 14 -7.43 15.85 9.65
C ASN A 14 -8.07 14.45 9.66
N LYS A 15 -8.09 13.76 8.51
CA LYS A 15 -8.77 12.47 8.35
C LYS A 15 -7.83 11.26 8.44
N GLY A 16 -6.52 11.44 8.26
CA GLY A 16 -5.53 10.37 8.20
C GLY A 16 -5.40 9.72 6.84
N TYR A 17 -6.19 10.16 5.86
CA TYR A 17 -6.10 9.71 4.47
C TYR A 17 -6.55 10.82 3.51
N VAL A 18 -6.14 10.69 2.26
CA VAL A 18 -6.63 11.50 1.14
C VAL A 18 -6.64 10.64 -0.13
N ILE A 19 -7.63 10.87 -0.98
CA ILE A 19 -7.63 10.36 -2.36
C ILE A 19 -7.21 11.55 -3.23
N PRO A 20 -5.99 11.55 -3.77
CA PRO A 20 -5.50 12.68 -4.55
C PRO A 20 -6.20 12.77 -5.91
N ASP A 21 -6.31 13.97 -6.42
CA ASP A 21 -6.74 14.19 -7.82
C ASP A 21 -5.57 13.87 -8.78
N TYR A 22 -5.14 12.62 -8.73
CA TYR A 22 -4.07 12.06 -9.56
C TYR A 22 -4.46 10.65 -10.00
N LYS A 23 -4.33 10.41 -11.28
CA LYS A 23 -4.54 9.07 -11.85
C LYS A 23 -3.22 8.52 -12.38
N VAL A 24 -2.91 7.30 -11.97
CA VAL A 24 -1.77 6.57 -12.52
C VAL A 24 -1.96 6.40 -14.03
N PRO A 25 -0.93 6.68 -14.85
CA PRO A 25 -1.01 6.49 -16.29
C PRO A 25 -1.36 5.04 -16.67
N GLU A 26 -2.21 4.86 -17.69
CA GLU A 26 -2.70 3.54 -18.11
C GLU A 26 -1.59 2.55 -18.47
N ASN A 27 -0.49 3.04 -19.04
CA ASN A 27 0.66 2.19 -19.35
C ASN A 27 1.34 1.65 -18.08
N VAL A 28 1.38 2.43 -17.00
CA VAL A 28 1.92 1.98 -15.70
C VAL A 28 0.97 0.94 -15.09
N LEU A 29 -0.33 1.20 -15.12
CA LEU A 29 -1.34 0.27 -14.62
C LEU A 29 -1.30 -1.06 -15.38
N ARG A 30 -1.19 -1.03 -16.71
CA ARG A 30 -1.05 -2.23 -17.52
C ARG A 30 0.21 -3.02 -17.15
N SER A 31 1.37 -2.35 -17.02
CA SER A 31 2.60 -3.02 -16.61
C SER A 31 2.51 -3.63 -15.20
N LEU A 32 1.75 -3.01 -14.29
CA LEU A 32 1.49 -3.58 -12.96
C LEU A 32 0.60 -4.82 -13.03
N LYS A 33 -0.43 -4.83 -13.89
CA LYS A 33 -1.27 -6.02 -14.11
C LYS A 33 -0.48 -7.18 -14.67
N GLU A 34 0.33 -6.94 -15.70
CA GLU A 34 1.21 -7.96 -16.30
C GLU A 34 2.19 -8.51 -15.24
N ALA A 35 2.85 -7.62 -14.48
CA ALA A 35 3.76 -8.02 -13.40
C ALA A 35 3.06 -8.81 -12.28
N LEU A 36 1.81 -8.46 -11.95
CA LEU A 36 1.02 -9.19 -10.97
C LEU A 36 0.70 -10.62 -11.46
N GLU A 37 0.25 -10.78 -12.70
CA GLU A 37 -0.02 -12.08 -13.30
C GLU A 37 1.24 -12.97 -13.31
N GLU A 38 2.38 -12.42 -13.71
CA GLU A 38 3.66 -13.15 -13.68
C GLU A 38 4.04 -13.55 -12.24
N THR A 39 3.90 -12.64 -11.29
CA THR A 39 4.22 -12.89 -9.88
C THR A 39 3.32 -13.97 -9.29
N LEU A 40 2.02 -13.96 -9.58
CA LEU A 40 1.08 -15.00 -9.15
C LEU A 40 1.42 -16.36 -9.75
N ASN A 41 1.78 -16.41 -11.03
CA ASN A 41 2.14 -17.65 -11.70
C ASN A 41 3.43 -18.27 -11.16
N ILE A 42 4.46 -17.44 -10.89
CA ILE A 42 5.73 -17.92 -10.33
C ILE A 42 5.56 -18.43 -8.90
N ASN A 43 4.69 -17.79 -8.12
CA ASN A 43 4.43 -18.12 -6.72
C ASN A 43 3.13 -18.94 -6.53
N ALA A 44 2.77 -19.79 -7.46
CA ALA A 44 1.50 -20.54 -7.45
C ALA A 44 1.28 -21.43 -6.22
N ASN A 45 2.33 -21.70 -5.43
CA ASN A 45 2.29 -22.43 -4.17
C ASN A 45 2.05 -21.54 -2.94
N ILE A 46 2.02 -20.22 -3.12
CA ILE A 46 1.78 -19.23 -2.07
C ILE A 46 0.40 -18.62 -2.30
N ARG A 47 -0.39 -18.46 -1.24
CA ARG A 47 -1.67 -17.78 -1.38
C ARG A 47 -1.46 -16.32 -1.82
N PRO A 48 -2.26 -15.81 -2.78
CA PRO A 48 -2.10 -14.44 -3.28
C PRO A 48 -2.06 -13.36 -2.20
N GLU A 49 -2.83 -13.53 -1.12
CA GLU A 49 -2.89 -12.59 0.00
C GLU A 49 -1.62 -12.59 0.88
N GLN A 50 -0.78 -13.60 0.74
CA GLN A 50 0.44 -13.77 1.54
C GLN A 50 1.70 -13.30 0.81
N LEU A 51 1.57 -12.81 -0.43
CA LEU A 51 2.69 -12.30 -1.21
C LEU A 51 3.24 -11.01 -0.59
N ALA A 52 4.41 -11.09 0.00
CA ALA A 52 5.09 -9.97 0.65
C ALA A 52 6.42 -9.64 -0.04
N SER A 53 6.88 -8.39 0.12
CA SER A 53 8.19 -7.94 -0.41
C SER A 53 8.40 -8.18 -1.90
N ILE A 54 7.34 -8.15 -2.68
CA ILE A 54 7.32 -8.45 -4.13
C ILE A 54 8.15 -7.47 -4.99
N HIS A 55 8.72 -6.44 -4.41
CA HIS A 55 9.62 -5.49 -5.06
C HIS A 55 11.06 -5.97 -5.11
N THR A 56 11.39 -7.07 -4.43
CA THR A 56 12.70 -7.72 -4.44
C THR A 56 12.69 -8.94 -5.36
N GLU A 57 13.82 -9.30 -5.94
CA GLU A 57 13.90 -10.48 -6.82
C GLU A 57 13.56 -11.76 -6.06
N LYS A 58 13.97 -11.85 -4.80
CA LYS A 58 13.63 -12.96 -3.91
C LYS A 58 13.51 -12.44 -2.47
N SER A 59 12.38 -12.73 -1.83
CA SER A 59 12.21 -12.49 -0.40
C SER A 59 13.02 -13.50 0.41
N SER A 60 13.70 -13.00 1.45
CA SER A 60 14.43 -13.87 2.38
C SER A 60 13.54 -14.50 3.45
N ALA A 61 12.29 -14.04 3.56
CA ALA A 61 11.39 -14.45 4.63
C ALA A 61 10.50 -15.64 4.26
N ASP A 62 10.07 -15.72 3.00
CA ASP A 62 9.04 -16.67 2.55
C ASP A 62 9.26 -17.27 1.15
N ASP A 63 10.47 -17.12 0.62
CA ASP A 63 10.84 -17.54 -0.74
C ASP A 63 10.00 -16.90 -1.87
N THR A 64 9.21 -15.88 -1.58
CA THR A 64 8.45 -15.15 -2.61
C THR A 64 9.38 -14.58 -3.67
N VAL A 65 9.11 -14.87 -4.93
CA VAL A 65 9.78 -14.28 -6.08
C VAL A 65 9.02 -13.03 -6.49
N GLY A 66 9.67 -11.87 -6.42
CA GLY A 66 9.05 -10.61 -6.79
C GLY A 66 9.33 -10.19 -8.22
N HIS A 67 8.87 -8.98 -8.58
CA HIS A 67 9.02 -8.44 -9.93
C HIS A 67 9.47 -6.98 -9.87
N SER A 68 10.49 -6.63 -10.66
CA SER A 68 11.12 -5.30 -10.65
C SER A 68 10.18 -4.13 -10.99
N THR A 69 9.05 -4.39 -11.65
CA THR A 69 8.03 -3.38 -11.96
C THR A 69 7.44 -2.77 -10.70
N PHE A 70 7.25 -3.55 -9.64
CA PHE A 70 6.74 -3.01 -8.37
C PHE A 70 7.71 -2.00 -7.75
N LEU A 71 9.02 -2.32 -7.75
CA LEU A 71 10.05 -1.39 -7.29
C LEU A 71 10.09 -0.12 -8.16
N LYS A 72 10.09 -0.28 -9.49
CA LYS A 72 10.09 0.85 -10.42
C LYS A 72 8.88 1.76 -10.22
N THR A 73 7.71 1.18 -9.97
CA THR A 73 6.50 1.95 -9.69
C THR A 73 6.60 2.67 -8.35
N ALA A 74 7.02 2.01 -7.29
CA ALA A 74 7.18 2.63 -5.98
C ALA A 74 8.20 3.79 -5.98
N LEU A 75 9.21 3.72 -6.84
CA LEU A 75 10.22 4.77 -7.01
C LEU A 75 9.87 5.77 -8.13
N ASN A 76 8.67 5.71 -8.70
CA ASN A 76 8.22 6.69 -9.68
C ASN A 76 8.18 8.08 -9.05
N SER A 77 8.82 9.07 -9.70
CA SER A 77 8.97 10.42 -9.15
C SER A 77 7.64 11.10 -8.85
N GLU A 78 6.60 10.86 -9.64
CA GLU A 78 5.28 11.46 -9.43
C GLU A 78 4.62 10.90 -8.17
N LEU A 79 4.73 9.59 -7.92
CA LEU A 79 4.22 8.94 -6.70
C LEU A 79 5.02 9.36 -5.47
N VAL A 80 6.35 9.44 -5.59
CA VAL A 80 7.24 9.94 -4.53
C VAL A 80 6.91 11.37 -4.15
N ASP A 81 6.63 12.26 -5.12
CA ASP A 81 6.26 13.65 -4.88
C ASP A 81 4.93 13.79 -4.10
N LEU A 82 3.95 12.91 -4.37
CA LEU A 82 2.71 12.87 -3.60
C LEU A 82 2.97 12.54 -2.13
N VAL A 83 3.79 11.52 -1.85
CA VAL A 83 4.17 11.14 -0.49
C VAL A 83 5.01 12.23 0.19
N SER A 84 5.95 12.84 -0.53
CA SER A 84 6.76 13.95 -0.02
C SER A 84 5.92 15.15 0.40
N SER A 85 4.74 15.34 -0.20
CA SER A 85 3.82 16.42 0.17
C SER A 85 3.32 16.32 1.64
N VAL A 86 3.35 15.13 2.23
CA VAL A 86 2.88 14.89 3.62
C VAL A 86 4.00 14.48 4.58
N LEU A 87 5.05 13.81 4.10
CA LEU A 87 6.17 13.37 4.94
C LEU A 87 7.38 14.32 4.91
N GLY A 88 7.50 15.14 3.86
CA GLY A 88 8.70 15.93 3.55
C GLY A 88 9.64 15.18 2.61
N ASP A 89 10.72 15.85 2.18
CA ASP A 89 11.59 15.37 1.10
C ASP A 89 12.52 14.20 1.50
N ASN A 90 12.77 14.04 2.79
CA ASN A 90 13.66 12.97 3.29
C ASN A 90 12.83 11.74 3.67
N ILE A 91 12.55 10.89 2.71
CA ILE A 91 11.74 9.69 2.87
C ILE A 91 12.53 8.42 2.52
N ILE A 92 12.17 7.33 3.14
CA ILE A 92 12.70 5.99 2.86
C ILE A 92 11.51 5.10 2.53
N MET A 93 11.60 4.35 1.43
CA MET A 93 10.63 3.31 1.13
C MET A 93 10.88 2.11 2.07
N TRP A 94 9.86 1.74 2.83
CA TRP A 94 9.91 0.59 3.74
C TRP A 94 9.71 -0.73 3.01
N GLY A 95 8.76 -0.80 2.11
CA GLY A 95 8.46 -2.00 1.34
C GLY A 95 7.29 -1.82 0.40
N VAL A 96 7.04 -2.84 -0.41
CA VAL A 96 5.88 -2.94 -1.29
C VAL A 96 5.20 -4.29 -1.06
N GLN A 97 3.89 -4.26 -0.91
CA GLN A 97 3.04 -5.42 -0.73
C GLN A 97 1.86 -5.35 -1.70
N VAL A 98 1.38 -6.49 -2.15
CA VAL A 98 0.13 -6.60 -2.90
C VAL A 98 -0.92 -7.29 -2.04
N PHE A 99 -2.10 -6.70 -1.98
CA PHE A 99 -3.28 -7.30 -1.39
C PHE A 99 -4.13 -7.86 -2.53
N CYS A 100 -3.86 -9.08 -2.94
CA CYS A 100 -4.61 -9.77 -3.97
C CYS A 100 -5.60 -10.72 -3.31
N LYS A 101 -6.90 -10.40 -3.38
CA LYS A 101 -7.97 -11.19 -2.77
C LYS A 101 -8.68 -12.02 -3.84
N PRO A 102 -8.58 -13.36 -3.83
CA PRO A 102 -9.37 -14.20 -4.70
C PRO A 102 -10.87 -14.00 -4.50
N GLY A 103 -11.65 -14.08 -5.59
CA GLY A 103 -13.07 -13.75 -5.58
C GLY A 103 -13.99 -14.70 -4.80
N VAL A 104 -13.50 -15.89 -4.41
CA VAL A 104 -14.34 -16.91 -3.76
C VAL A 104 -13.94 -17.13 -2.30
N ASP A 105 -12.66 -17.17 -2.01
CA ASP A 105 -12.09 -17.51 -0.69
C ASP A 105 -11.04 -16.52 -0.21
N GLY A 106 -11.11 -15.28 -0.70
CA GLY A 106 -10.23 -14.19 -0.31
C GLY A 106 -10.31 -13.89 1.18
N MET A 107 -9.14 -13.74 1.81
CA MET A 107 -9.04 -13.46 3.25
C MET A 107 -9.34 -12.00 3.56
N GLU A 108 -10.07 -11.78 4.64
CA GLU A 108 -10.22 -10.44 5.20
C GLU A 108 -8.91 -9.95 5.83
N VAL A 109 -8.63 -8.67 5.68
CA VAL A 109 -7.59 -7.99 6.45
C VAL A 109 -8.29 -7.21 7.56
N PRO A 110 -8.15 -7.61 8.83
CA PRO A 110 -8.82 -6.97 9.96
C PRO A 110 -8.40 -5.50 10.11
N MET A 111 -9.27 -4.70 10.74
CA MET A 111 -8.96 -3.31 11.07
C MET A 111 -7.76 -3.24 12.00
N HIS A 112 -6.73 -2.51 11.60
CA HIS A 112 -5.49 -2.36 12.37
C HIS A 112 -4.86 -0.98 12.14
N GLN A 113 -3.81 -0.70 12.89
CA GLN A 113 -2.92 0.43 12.68
C GLN A 113 -1.53 -0.11 12.33
N ASP A 114 -1.00 0.22 11.17
CA ASP A 114 0.33 -0.23 10.70
C ASP A 114 1.43 0.02 11.73
N GLY A 115 1.38 1.17 12.40
CA GLY A 115 2.35 1.56 13.42
C GLY A 115 2.45 0.61 14.63
N GLN A 116 1.46 -0.27 14.83
CA GLN A 116 1.50 -1.31 15.85
C GLN A 116 2.55 -2.39 15.52
N TYR A 117 2.75 -2.65 14.25
CA TYR A 117 3.60 -3.74 13.76
C TYR A 117 5.01 -3.28 13.35
N TRP A 118 5.19 -1.97 13.13
CA TRP A 118 6.45 -1.45 12.60
C TRP A 118 7.36 -0.89 13.69
N PRO A 119 8.63 -1.30 13.74
CA PRO A 119 9.60 -0.79 14.71
C PRO A 119 10.16 0.58 14.32
N ILE A 120 9.34 1.45 13.74
CA ILE A 120 9.74 2.77 13.24
C ILE A 120 9.49 3.82 14.33
N ARG A 121 10.50 4.65 14.60
CA ARG A 121 10.38 5.77 15.55
C ARG A 121 11.09 7.01 14.99
N PRO A 122 10.49 8.20 15.04
CA PRO A 122 9.07 8.43 15.39
C PRO A 122 8.11 7.74 14.40
N LEU A 123 6.85 7.52 14.82
CA LEU A 123 5.80 6.92 13.97
C LEU A 123 5.32 7.91 12.90
N LYS A 124 6.23 8.35 12.05
CA LYS A 124 5.93 9.23 10.92
C LYS A 124 6.01 8.41 9.65
N THR A 125 4.92 7.72 9.33
CA THR A 125 4.80 6.84 8.18
C THR A 125 3.60 7.21 7.32
N CYS A 126 3.64 6.85 6.05
CA CYS A 126 2.55 7.01 5.11
C CYS A 126 2.53 5.78 4.19
N THR A 127 1.38 5.15 4.06
CA THR A 127 1.15 4.08 3.09
C THR A 127 0.45 4.68 1.87
N MET A 128 1.04 4.48 0.69
CA MET A 128 0.36 4.76 -0.57
C MET A 128 -0.31 3.47 -1.04
N TRP A 129 -1.64 3.52 -1.14
CA TRP A 129 -2.43 2.43 -1.69
C TRP A 129 -2.81 2.74 -3.14
N LEU A 130 -2.56 1.79 -4.04
CA LEU A 130 -2.81 1.94 -5.46
C LEU A 130 -3.68 0.80 -5.96
N ALA A 131 -4.85 1.11 -6.52
CA ALA A 131 -5.72 0.12 -7.12
C ALA A 131 -5.15 -0.36 -8.46
N ILE A 132 -4.85 -1.66 -8.57
CA ILE A 132 -4.48 -2.31 -9.83
C ILE A 132 -5.75 -2.70 -10.60
N ASP A 133 -6.79 -3.14 -9.88
CA ASP A 133 -8.13 -3.44 -10.39
C ASP A 133 -9.15 -2.54 -9.72
N ASP A 134 -10.37 -2.53 -10.23
CA ASP A 134 -11.48 -1.84 -9.59
C ASP A 134 -11.67 -2.38 -8.17
N ALA A 135 -11.73 -1.46 -7.21
CA ALA A 135 -11.82 -1.80 -5.79
C ALA A 135 -13.00 -1.06 -5.15
N ASP A 136 -14.01 -1.80 -4.76
CA ASP A 136 -15.22 -1.30 -4.13
C ASP A 136 -15.62 -2.14 -2.90
N ARG A 137 -16.76 -1.85 -2.32
CA ARG A 137 -17.24 -2.54 -1.12
C ARG A 137 -17.60 -4.01 -1.35
N ASP A 138 -17.95 -4.36 -2.58
CA ASP A 138 -18.40 -5.70 -2.92
C ASP A 138 -17.23 -6.65 -3.19
N ASN A 139 -16.02 -6.09 -3.47
CA ASN A 139 -14.81 -6.86 -3.72
C ASN A 139 -13.68 -6.63 -2.69
N GLY A 140 -14.00 -6.04 -1.54
CA GLY A 140 -13.06 -5.96 -0.42
C GLY A 140 -12.06 -4.81 -0.50
N CYS A 141 -12.49 -3.62 -0.94
CA CYS A 141 -11.66 -2.42 -0.91
C CYS A 141 -11.15 -2.08 0.49
N MET A 142 -10.09 -1.28 0.54
CA MET A 142 -9.58 -0.73 1.80
C MET A 142 -10.63 0.17 2.46
N GLN A 143 -10.77 0.04 3.78
CA GLN A 143 -11.63 0.87 4.61
C GLN A 143 -10.79 1.62 5.65
N VAL A 144 -11.17 2.85 5.97
CA VAL A 144 -10.44 3.70 6.90
C VAL A 144 -11.39 4.30 7.92
N ILE A 145 -10.96 4.39 9.18
CA ILE A 145 -11.67 5.14 10.23
C ILE A 145 -11.09 6.56 10.24
N PRO A 146 -11.82 7.58 9.76
CA PRO A 146 -11.31 8.94 9.69
C PRO A 146 -10.92 9.49 11.07
N GLY A 147 -9.76 10.13 11.15
CA GLY A 147 -9.29 10.76 12.39
C GLY A 147 -8.63 9.80 13.39
N SER A 148 -8.57 8.49 13.09
CA SER A 148 -7.97 7.49 14.00
C SER A 148 -6.46 7.68 14.23
N GLN A 149 -5.78 8.49 13.40
CA GLN A 149 -4.36 8.84 13.56
C GLN A 149 -4.14 9.98 14.56
N LEU A 150 -5.18 10.71 14.94
CA LEU A 150 -5.05 11.90 15.78
C LEU A 150 -4.58 11.51 17.20
N GLY A 151 -3.72 12.35 17.76
CA GLY A 151 -3.17 12.12 19.10
C GLY A 151 -2.09 11.05 19.18
N SER A 152 -1.68 10.44 18.06
CA SER A 152 -0.69 9.35 18.03
C SER A 152 -1.01 8.22 19.00
N ILE A 153 -2.27 7.88 19.11
CA ILE A 153 -2.77 6.83 20.00
C ILE A 153 -2.75 5.49 19.27
N HIS A 154 -2.12 4.49 19.87
CA HIS A 154 -2.28 3.10 19.46
C HIS A 154 -3.47 2.50 20.22
N TYR A 155 -4.47 2.09 19.47
CA TYR A 155 -5.61 1.36 20.04
C TYR A 155 -5.20 -0.08 20.38
N GLY A 156 -5.88 -0.68 21.35
CA GLY A 156 -5.64 -2.09 21.69
C GLY A 156 -6.00 -2.99 20.51
N HIS A 157 -5.00 -3.74 19.99
CA HIS A 157 -5.21 -4.73 18.95
C HIS A 157 -5.40 -6.09 19.61
N GLN A 158 -6.47 -6.80 19.25
CA GLN A 158 -6.69 -8.18 19.66
C GLN A 158 -6.30 -9.09 18.49
N LYS A 159 -5.59 -10.18 18.79
CA LYS A 159 -5.40 -11.23 17.78
C LYS A 159 -6.74 -11.91 17.56
N GLU A 160 -7.14 -12.02 16.31
CA GLU A 160 -8.22 -12.93 15.95
C GLU A 160 -7.74 -14.37 16.18
N THR A 161 -8.56 -15.14 16.87
CA THR A 161 -8.30 -16.55 17.20
C THR A 161 -8.89 -17.46 16.13
#